data_562f7df1da26a54438dd0aba1c27ceaa
#
_entry.id   562f7df1da26a54438dd0aba1c27ceaa
#
_cell.length_a   1.000
_cell.length_b   1.000
_cell.length_c   1.000
_cell.angle_alpha   90.00
_cell.angle_beta   90.00
_cell.angle_gamma   90.00
#
_symmetry.space_group_name_H-M   'P 1'
#
loop_
_entity.id
_entity.type
_entity.pdbx_description
1 polymer ?
#
loop_
_entity_poly.entity_id
_entity_poly.type
_entity_poly.pdbx_seq_one_letter_code
_entity_poly.pdbx_strand_id
1 'polypeptide(L)'
;LCEMAAYEKSKGKTLFDKMIELYIQYGFYYENLISITKKGMNGQQEIMDMMEGFRQSPPVTIDGEAVLTLLDYELQLGKNLQTGATWKLNLPKSNVLQFITAKGSKISARPSGTEPKIKFYFSVNTELKDRASFDSKYQMLQEKINGIITDMQLNQP
;
A
#
# COMPACT_ATOMS: atom_id res chain seq x y z
N LEU A 1 -2.23 25.67 -0.43
CA LEU A 1 -0.86 25.42 -0.91
C LEU A 1 -0.09 26.70 -1.15
N CYS A 2 -0.66 27.71 -1.86
CA CYS A 2 0.01 28.99 -2.15
C CYS A 2 0.40 29.77 -0.88
N GLU A 3 -0.50 29.88 0.10
CA GLU A 3 -0.20 30.53 1.40
C GLU A 3 0.94 29.84 2.14
N MET A 4 0.94 28.50 2.16
CA MET A 4 2.03 27.71 2.76
C MET A 4 3.35 27.97 2.05
N ALA A 5 3.35 28.02 0.69
CA ALA A 5 4.54 28.31 -0.08
C ALA A 5 5.10 29.71 0.22
N ALA A 6 4.22 30.73 0.27
CA ALA A 6 4.60 32.09 0.60
C ALA A 6 5.18 32.19 2.03
N TYR A 7 4.55 31.52 2.99
CA TYR A 7 5.00 31.48 4.37
C TYR A 7 6.38 30.80 4.53
N GLU A 8 6.58 29.64 3.91
CA GLU A 8 7.89 28.96 3.98
C GLU A 8 8.97 29.79 3.25
N LYS A 9 8.63 30.42 2.09
CA LYS A 9 9.53 31.31 1.37
C LYS A 9 9.94 32.53 2.20
N SER A 10 9.03 33.11 3.01
CA SER A 10 9.38 34.23 3.92
C SER A 10 10.38 33.82 5.00
N LYS A 11 10.54 32.53 5.26
CA LYS A 11 11.53 31.94 6.19
C LYS A 11 12.80 31.44 5.48
N GLY A 12 12.95 31.70 4.18
CA GLY A 12 14.06 31.18 3.39
C GLY A 12 13.99 29.67 3.11
N LYS A 13 12.79 29.05 3.24
CA LYS A 13 12.55 27.63 3.03
C LYS A 13 11.68 27.38 1.80
N THR A 14 11.74 26.16 1.29
CA THR A 14 10.88 25.64 0.22
C THR A 14 9.75 24.76 0.78
N LEU A 15 8.74 24.45 -0.04
CA LEU A 15 7.75 23.43 0.31
C LEU A 15 8.37 22.04 0.49
N PHE A 16 9.47 21.76 -0.22
CA PHE A 16 10.21 20.51 -0.07
C PHE A 16 10.87 20.42 1.32
N ASP A 17 11.45 21.51 1.79
CA ASP A 17 12.00 21.58 3.15
C ASP A 17 10.90 21.32 4.19
N LYS A 18 9.74 21.92 4.00
CA LYS A 18 8.58 21.70 4.88
C LYS A 18 8.08 20.25 4.84
N MET A 19 8.05 19.62 3.66
CA MET A 19 7.70 18.22 3.53
C MET A 19 8.66 17.32 4.30
N ILE A 20 9.97 17.56 4.20
CA ILE A 20 10.98 16.81 4.97
C ILE A 20 10.79 16.99 6.48
N GLU A 21 10.51 18.22 6.96
CA GLU A 21 10.20 18.47 8.36
C GLU A 21 9.00 17.63 8.84
N LEU A 22 7.95 17.54 8.03
CA LEU A 22 6.78 16.71 8.32
C LEU A 22 7.12 15.21 8.36
N TYR A 23 7.97 14.75 7.45
CA TYR A 23 8.43 13.36 7.46
C TYR A 23 9.29 13.03 8.68
N ILE A 24 10.12 13.96 9.14
CA ILE A 24 10.90 13.81 10.38
C ILE A 24 9.96 13.76 11.60
N GLN A 25 8.92 14.58 11.61
CA GLN A 25 8.01 14.70 12.74
C GLN A 25 7.00 13.55 12.83
N TYR A 26 6.48 13.07 11.68
CA TYR A 26 5.33 12.14 11.64
C TYR A 26 5.67 10.79 11.02
N GLY A 27 6.90 10.58 10.54
CA GLY A 27 7.34 9.42 9.79
C GLY A 27 7.32 9.64 8.28
N PHE A 28 8.22 8.96 7.60
CA PHE A 28 8.34 9.03 6.15
C PHE A 28 7.50 7.93 5.50
N TYR A 29 6.39 8.32 4.88
CA TYR A 29 5.50 7.45 4.12
C TYR A 29 5.76 7.64 2.63
N TYR A 30 5.91 6.52 1.92
CA TYR A 30 6.02 6.48 0.47
C TYR A 30 4.92 5.61 -0.11
N GLU A 31 4.23 6.14 -1.09
CA GLU A 31 3.09 5.48 -1.73
C GLU A 31 3.37 5.26 -3.22
N ASN A 32 2.90 4.12 -3.72
CA ASN A 32 2.97 3.78 -5.14
C ASN A 32 1.70 3.02 -5.55
N LEU A 33 1.46 2.97 -6.86
CA LEU A 33 0.34 2.29 -7.48
C LEU A 33 0.82 1.52 -8.70
N ILE A 34 0.43 0.26 -8.78
CA ILE A 34 0.51 -0.49 -10.04
C ILE A 34 -0.89 -0.88 -10.51
N SER A 35 -1.01 -1.08 -11.81
CA SER A 35 -2.26 -1.45 -12.46
C SER A 35 -2.01 -2.61 -13.39
N ILE A 36 -2.64 -3.76 -13.13
CA ILE A 36 -2.52 -4.98 -13.92
C ILE A 36 -3.77 -5.10 -14.78
N THR A 37 -3.60 -5.20 -16.10
CA THR A 37 -4.68 -5.43 -17.05
C THR A 37 -4.55 -6.83 -17.64
N LYS A 38 -5.60 -7.63 -17.52
CA LYS A 38 -5.66 -8.97 -18.13
C LYS A 38 -6.34 -8.87 -19.48
N LYS A 39 -5.66 -9.30 -20.54
CA LYS A 39 -6.17 -9.26 -21.92
C LYS A 39 -7.00 -10.48 -22.24
N GLY A 40 -7.96 -10.35 -23.16
CA GLY A 40 -8.79 -11.46 -23.65
C GLY A 40 -10.13 -11.61 -22.93
N MET A 41 -10.93 -12.58 -23.39
CA MET A 41 -12.30 -12.80 -22.91
C MET A 41 -12.38 -13.25 -21.43
N ASN A 42 -11.33 -13.89 -20.93
CA ASN A 42 -11.29 -14.41 -19.56
C ASN A 42 -10.65 -13.44 -18.56
N GLY A 43 -10.16 -12.27 -19.01
CA GLY A 43 -9.40 -11.36 -18.15
C GLY A 43 -10.16 -10.91 -16.91
N GLN A 44 -11.47 -10.69 -17.01
CA GLN A 44 -12.31 -10.37 -15.85
C GLN A 44 -12.36 -11.52 -14.83
N GLN A 45 -12.49 -12.76 -15.32
CA GLN A 45 -12.52 -13.95 -14.46
C GLN A 45 -11.17 -14.17 -13.77
N GLU A 46 -10.06 -14.01 -14.48
CA GLU A 46 -8.72 -14.12 -13.88
C GLU A 46 -8.50 -13.14 -12.72
N ILE A 47 -9.05 -11.92 -12.84
CA ILE A 47 -8.97 -10.93 -11.75
C ILE A 47 -9.84 -11.34 -10.56
N MET A 48 -11.03 -11.87 -10.81
CA MET A 48 -11.91 -12.37 -9.75
C MET A 48 -11.27 -13.58 -9.04
N ASP A 49 -10.67 -14.49 -9.78
CA ASP A 49 -9.97 -15.67 -9.24
C ASP A 49 -8.74 -15.23 -8.42
N MET A 50 -8.02 -14.20 -8.85
CA MET A 50 -6.91 -13.62 -8.09
C MET A 50 -7.40 -13.06 -6.73
N MET A 51 -8.48 -12.30 -6.73
CA MET A 51 -9.05 -11.75 -5.49
C MET A 51 -9.53 -12.86 -4.55
N GLU A 52 -10.16 -13.90 -5.10
CA GLU A 52 -10.61 -15.05 -4.32
C GLU A 52 -9.42 -15.84 -3.77
N GLY A 53 -8.36 -16.03 -4.55
CA GLY A 53 -7.13 -16.63 -4.10
C GLY A 53 -6.53 -15.90 -2.88
N PHE A 54 -6.49 -14.58 -2.92
CA PHE A 54 -6.03 -13.76 -1.78
C PHE A 54 -6.95 -13.86 -0.55
N ARG A 55 -8.27 -14.09 -0.72
CA ARG A 55 -9.20 -14.32 0.39
C ARG A 55 -8.99 -15.67 1.04
N GLN A 56 -8.90 -16.72 0.23
CA GLN A 56 -8.77 -18.11 0.71
C GLN A 56 -7.37 -18.39 1.28
N SER A 57 -6.34 -17.86 0.63
CA SER A 57 -4.94 -18.10 0.97
C SER A 57 -4.17 -16.78 1.03
N PRO A 58 -4.44 -15.93 2.03
CA PRO A 58 -3.72 -14.67 2.17
C PRO A 58 -2.24 -14.92 2.41
N PRO A 59 -1.33 -14.08 1.86
CA PRO A 59 0.08 -14.20 2.11
C PRO A 59 0.38 -14.06 3.61
N VAL A 60 1.18 -14.97 4.15
CA VAL A 60 1.61 -14.95 5.57
C VAL A 60 2.80 -14.03 5.78
N THR A 61 3.59 -13.79 4.72
CA THR A 61 4.72 -12.86 4.68
C THR A 61 4.68 -12.07 3.38
N ILE A 62 5.12 -10.82 3.43
CA ILE A 62 5.32 -9.95 2.27
C ILE A 62 6.63 -9.18 2.49
N ASP A 63 7.57 -9.26 1.53
CA ASP A 63 8.91 -8.65 1.62
C ASP A 63 9.61 -8.99 2.95
N GLY A 64 9.54 -10.27 3.34
CA GLY A 64 10.11 -10.78 4.59
C GLY A 64 9.43 -10.30 5.88
N GLU A 65 8.32 -9.55 5.79
CA GLU A 65 7.53 -9.10 6.93
C GLU A 65 6.29 -9.96 7.13
N ALA A 66 6.02 -10.37 8.36
CA ALA A 66 4.77 -11.07 8.67
C ALA A 66 3.55 -10.19 8.36
N VAL A 67 2.55 -10.74 7.68
CA VAL A 67 1.25 -10.09 7.50
C VAL A 67 0.41 -10.35 8.74
N LEU A 68 0.11 -9.28 9.46
CA LEU A 68 -0.66 -9.38 10.71
C LEU A 68 -2.16 -9.30 10.48
N THR A 69 -2.57 -8.47 9.53
CA THR A 69 -4.00 -8.14 9.36
C THR A 69 -4.42 -8.24 7.91
N LEU A 70 -5.54 -8.91 7.69
CA LEU A 70 -6.32 -8.86 6.46
C LEU A 70 -7.63 -8.12 6.73
N LEU A 71 -7.93 -7.09 5.94
CA LEU A 71 -9.23 -6.43 5.92
C LEU A 71 -9.91 -6.75 4.59
N ASP A 72 -11.07 -7.42 4.67
CA ASP A 72 -11.94 -7.70 3.53
C ASP A 72 -13.17 -6.79 3.60
N TYR A 73 -13.18 -5.77 2.76
CA TYR A 73 -14.28 -4.81 2.73
C TYR A 73 -15.52 -5.36 2.03
N GLU A 74 -15.39 -6.39 1.19
CA GLU A 74 -16.52 -7.09 0.57
C GLU A 74 -17.31 -7.92 1.61
N LEU A 75 -16.58 -8.62 2.46
CA LEU A 75 -17.17 -9.41 3.55
C LEU A 75 -17.40 -8.56 4.81
N GLN A 76 -16.93 -7.31 4.84
CA GLN A 76 -16.95 -6.43 6.02
C GLN A 76 -16.29 -7.09 7.25
N LEU A 77 -15.17 -7.77 7.02
CA LEU A 77 -14.47 -8.58 8.02
C LEU A 77 -12.99 -8.18 8.10
N GLY A 78 -12.53 -7.89 9.32
CA GLY A 78 -11.11 -7.84 9.65
C GLY A 78 -10.67 -9.17 10.27
N LYS A 79 -9.45 -9.62 9.97
CA LYS A 79 -8.87 -10.85 10.51
C LYS A 79 -7.42 -10.63 10.89
N ASN A 80 -7.05 -11.03 12.10
CA ASN A 80 -5.65 -11.17 12.48
C ASN A 80 -5.16 -12.54 11.99
N LEU A 81 -4.15 -12.55 11.11
CA LEU A 81 -3.68 -13.78 10.46
C LEU A 81 -2.82 -14.66 11.37
N GLN A 82 -2.28 -14.11 12.47
CA GLN A 82 -1.49 -14.89 13.43
C GLN A 82 -2.38 -15.58 14.47
N THR A 83 -3.39 -14.86 14.99
CA THR A 83 -4.23 -15.37 16.07
C THR A 83 -5.53 -15.99 15.56
N GLY A 84 -5.92 -15.71 14.31
CA GLY A 84 -7.21 -16.09 13.75
C GLY A 84 -8.39 -15.24 14.24
N ALA A 85 -8.17 -14.28 15.13
CA ALA A 85 -9.22 -13.40 15.64
C ALA A 85 -9.85 -12.56 14.52
N THR A 86 -11.16 -12.42 14.54
CA THR A 86 -11.93 -11.68 13.55
C THR A 86 -12.76 -10.58 14.20
N TRP A 87 -13.03 -9.50 13.43
CA TRP A 87 -13.91 -8.41 13.87
C TRP A 87 -14.69 -7.83 12.68
N LYS A 88 -15.81 -7.20 12.96
CA LYS A 88 -16.64 -6.56 11.93
C LYS A 88 -16.05 -5.20 11.54
N LEU A 89 -16.02 -4.93 10.22
CA LEU A 89 -15.69 -3.61 9.68
C LEU A 89 -17.00 -2.81 9.50
N ASN A 90 -17.07 -1.64 10.14
CA ASN A 90 -18.20 -0.71 10.00
C ASN A 90 -17.94 0.33 8.90
N LEU A 91 -17.57 -0.14 7.70
CA LEU A 91 -17.24 0.66 6.53
C LEU A 91 -18.14 0.25 5.36
N PRO A 92 -18.32 1.11 4.34
CA PRO A 92 -19.09 0.74 3.15
C PRO A 92 -18.53 -0.51 2.47
N LYS A 93 -19.44 -1.39 2.04
CA LYS A 93 -19.10 -2.61 1.32
C LYS A 93 -18.45 -2.27 -0.02
N SER A 94 -17.29 -2.88 -0.31
CA SER A 94 -16.57 -2.72 -1.57
C SER A 94 -15.65 -3.90 -1.82
N ASN A 95 -15.43 -4.29 -3.08
CA ASN A 95 -14.50 -5.37 -3.40
C ASN A 95 -13.05 -4.87 -3.29
N VAL A 96 -12.59 -4.77 -2.05
CA VAL A 96 -11.23 -4.35 -1.70
C VAL A 96 -10.68 -5.30 -0.64
N LEU A 97 -9.43 -5.72 -0.81
CA LEU A 97 -8.65 -6.40 0.22
C LEU A 97 -7.49 -5.50 0.65
N GLN A 98 -7.19 -5.48 1.94
CA GLN A 98 -6.02 -4.77 2.45
C GLN A 98 -5.22 -5.66 3.38
N PHE A 99 -3.93 -5.79 3.10
CA PHE A 99 -2.95 -6.50 3.93
C PHE A 99 -2.13 -5.48 4.70
N ILE A 100 -1.90 -5.75 5.99
CA ILE A 100 -1.09 -4.88 6.86
C ILE A 100 0.00 -5.75 7.49
N THR A 101 1.25 -5.39 7.25
CA THR A 101 2.42 -6.10 7.79
C THR A 101 2.78 -5.66 9.21
N ALA A 102 3.66 -6.41 9.86
CA ALA A 102 4.16 -6.13 11.20
C ALA A 102 4.87 -4.76 11.33
N LYS A 103 5.49 -4.27 10.25
CA LYS A 103 6.13 -2.95 10.22
C LYS A 103 5.21 -1.84 9.67
N GLY A 104 3.92 -2.14 9.46
CA GLY A 104 2.92 -1.16 9.06
C GLY A 104 2.85 -0.87 7.56
N SER A 105 3.51 -1.67 6.71
CA SER A 105 3.28 -1.60 5.27
C SER A 105 1.85 -2.01 4.96
N LYS A 106 1.18 -1.27 4.06
CA LYS A 106 -0.20 -1.53 3.63
C LYS A 106 -0.24 -1.80 2.14
N ILE A 107 -0.87 -2.89 1.75
CA ILE A 107 -1.10 -3.26 0.36
C ILE A 107 -2.60 -3.43 0.16
N SER A 108 -3.18 -2.62 -0.74
CA SER A 108 -4.62 -2.70 -1.02
C SER A 108 -4.85 -3.13 -2.46
N ALA A 109 -5.58 -4.23 -2.64
CA ALA A 109 -5.99 -4.76 -3.94
C ALA A 109 -7.43 -4.33 -4.24
N ARG A 110 -7.64 -3.69 -5.41
CA ARG A 110 -8.94 -3.21 -5.85
C ARG A 110 -9.16 -3.50 -7.34
N PRO A 111 -10.04 -4.45 -7.70
CA PRO A 111 -10.43 -4.67 -9.09
C PRO A 111 -11.30 -3.53 -9.61
N SER A 112 -11.27 -3.32 -10.92
CA SER A 112 -12.23 -2.46 -11.62
C SER A 112 -13.58 -3.18 -11.75
N GLY A 113 -14.66 -2.44 -11.60
CA GLY A 113 -16.01 -2.98 -11.81
C GLY A 113 -16.40 -3.15 -13.29
N THR A 114 -15.70 -2.48 -14.21
CA THR A 114 -16.10 -2.38 -15.62
C THR A 114 -15.02 -2.83 -16.61
N GLU A 115 -13.77 -2.97 -16.15
CA GLU A 115 -12.63 -3.33 -17.00
C GLU A 115 -11.89 -4.55 -16.42
N PRO A 116 -11.25 -5.40 -17.23
CA PRO A 116 -10.43 -6.52 -16.76
C PRO A 116 -9.09 -6.01 -16.19
N LYS A 117 -9.18 -5.25 -15.10
CA LYS A 117 -8.07 -4.51 -14.51
C LYS A 117 -8.15 -4.54 -12.98
N ILE A 118 -7.00 -4.71 -12.34
CA ILE A 118 -6.87 -4.60 -10.89
C ILE A 118 -5.78 -3.60 -10.55
N LYS A 119 -5.99 -2.81 -9.50
CA LYS A 119 -5.03 -1.86 -8.96
C LYS A 119 -4.52 -2.33 -7.61
N PHE A 120 -3.22 -2.21 -7.42
CA PHE A 120 -2.58 -2.43 -6.12
C PHE A 120 -1.99 -1.10 -5.65
N TYR A 121 -2.43 -0.66 -4.48
CA TYR A 121 -1.92 0.53 -3.80
C TYR A 121 -0.98 0.06 -2.70
N PHE A 122 0.21 0.62 -2.68
CA PHE A 122 1.24 0.34 -1.68
C PHE A 122 1.44 1.59 -0.83
N SER A 123 1.51 1.42 0.47
CA SER A 123 1.96 2.44 1.42
C SER A 123 3.00 1.81 2.33
N VAL A 124 4.24 2.25 2.21
CA VAL A 124 5.37 1.80 3.03
C VAL A 124 5.91 2.96 3.83
N ASN A 125 6.55 2.69 4.95
CA ASN A 125 7.04 3.74 5.83
C ASN A 125 8.39 3.42 6.47
N THR A 126 9.07 4.46 6.91
CA THR A 126 10.28 4.37 7.72
C THR A 126 10.41 5.60 8.61
N GLU A 127 11.24 5.53 9.62
CA GLU A 127 11.66 6.71 10.37
C GLU A 127 12.65 7.53 9.52
N LEU A 128 12.46 8.84 9.46
CA LEU A 128 13.39 9.81 8.91
C LEU A 128 13.90 10.69 10.06
N LYS A 129 15.20 10.62 10.37
CA LYS A 129 15.79 11.34 11.50
C LYS A 129 16.27 12.74 11.11
N ASP A 130 16.73 12.91 9.89
CA ASP A 130 17.31 14.13 9.37
C ASP A 130 17.18 14.24 7.85
N ARG A 131 17.45 15.45 7.31
CA ARG A 131 17.39 15.70 5.88
C ARG A 131 18.46 14.93 5.09
N ALA A 132 19.64 14.70 5.65
CA ALA A 132 20.74 14.07 4.93
C ALA A 132 20.44 12.61 4.58
N SER A 133 19.61 11.93 5.39
CA SER A 133 19.18 10.56 5.16
C SER A 133 17.98 10.41 4.21
N PHE A 134 17.40 11.53 3.72
CA PHE A 134 16.19 11.48 2.90
C PHE A 134 16.36 10.64 1.62
N ASP A 135 17.38 10.88 0.82
CA ASP A 135 17.57 10.18 -0.47
C ASP A 135 17.79 8.68 -0.28
N SER A 136 18.60 8.29 0.70
CA SER A 136 18.85 6.87 1.01
C SER A 136 17.57 6.17 1.52
N LYS A 137 16.78 6.85 2.34
CA LYS A 137 15.50 6.32 2.83
C LYS A 137 14.45 6.24 1.74
N TYR A 138 14.42 7.22 0.84
CA TYR A 138 13.54 7.21 -0.32
C TYR A 138 13.83 6.00 -1.23
N GLN A 139 15.11 5.78 -1.56
CA GLN A 139 15.54 4.62 -2.35
C GLN A 139 15.18 3.31 -1.66
N MET A 140 15.44 3.19 -0.36
CA MET A 140 15.07 2.00 0.42
C MET A 140 13.56 1.71 0.36
N LEU A 141 12.69 2.73 0.44
CA LEU A 141 11.25 2.55 0.35
C LEU A 141 10.79 2.15 -1.07
N GLN A 142 11.48 2.65 -2.12
CA GLN A 142 11.25 2.19 -3.50
C GLN A 142 11.62 0.72 -3.67
N GLU A 143 12.79 0.31 -3.18
CA GLU A 143 13.25 -1.08 -3.19
C GLU A 143 12.29 -2.00 -2.43
N LYS A 144 11.79 -1.55 -1.28
CA LYS A 144 10.78 -2.26 -0.51
C LYS A 144 9.49 -2.51 -1.30
N ILE A 145 8.98 -1.51 -2.02
CA ILE A 145 7.79 -1.71 -2.88
C ILE A 145 8.09 -2.71 -4.00
N ASN A 146 9.28 -2.66 -4.61
CA ASN A 146 9.68 -3.64 -5.62
C ASN A 146 9.77 -5.06 -5.06
N GLY A 147 10.26 -5.22 -3.82
CA GLY A 147 10.25 -6.49 -3.09
C GLY A 147 8.81 -7.01 -2.89
N ILE A 148 7.91 -6.16 -2.43
CA ILE A 148 6.48 -6.49 -2.26
C ILE A 148 5.84 -6.93 -3.58
N ILE A 149 6.09 -6.21 -4.68
CA ILE A 149 5.57 -6.53 -6.02
C ILE A 149 6.05 -7.92 -6.46
N THR A 150 7.32 -8.22 -6.21
CA THR A 150 7.93 -9.51 -6.56
C THR A 150 7.36 -10.66 -5.72
N ASP A 151 7.30 -10.50 -4.40
CA ASP A 151 6.78 -11.52 -3.48
C ASP A 151 5.32 -11.86 -3.76
N MET A 152 4.51 -10.85 -4.06
CA MET A 152 3.11 -11.03 -4.41
C MET A 152 2.88 -11.46 -5.87
N GLN A 153 3.96 -11.68 -6.65
CA GLN A 153 3.92 -12.09 -8.06
C GLN A 153 3.10 -11.12 -8.94
N LEU A 154 3.21 -9.83 -8.67
CA LEU A 154 2.46 -8.77 -9.36
C LEU A 154 3.23 -8.19 -10.56
N ASN A 155 4.41 -8.71 -10.88
CA ASN A 155 5.15 -8.33 -12.07
C ASN A 155 4.30 -8.64 -13.31
N GLN A 156 4.08 -7.64 -14.16
CA GLN A 156 3.46 -7.89 -15.47
C GLN A 156 4.48 -8.66 -16.34
N PRO A 157 4.03 -9.64 -17.11
CA PRO A 157 4.87 -10.28 -18.12
C PRO A 157 5.28 -9.31 -19.23
#